data_df686844e344c361b3d34700a318822a
#
_entry.id   df686844e344c361b3d34700a318822a
#
_cell.length_a   1.000
_cell.length_b   1.000
_cell.length_c   1.000
_cell.angle_alpha   90.00
_cell.angle_beta   90.00
_cell.angle_gamma   90.00
#
_symmetry.space_group_name_H-M   'P 1'
#
loop_
_entity.id
_entity.type
_entity.pdbx_description
1 polymer ?
#
loop_
_entity_poly.entity_id
_entity_poly.type
_entity_poly.pdbx_seq_one_letter_code
_entity_poly.pdbx_strand_id
1 'polypeptide(L)'
;MQEQSIELLLGRIETMIDLIQRLKDENAELRGQNQNLESQVQELQRVQEQSVTSKDELEKENQALRVKQDDIKARIDTMLSRLDVIE
;
A
#
# COMPACT_ATOMS: atom_id res chain seq x y z
N MET A 1 -26.12 51.82 -27.78
CA MET A 1 -26.27 51.31 -26.40
C MET A 1 -26.67 49.85 -26.33
N GLN A 2 -27.67 49.41 -27.11
CA GLN A 2 -28.05 48.00 -27.14
C GLN A 2 -26.97 47.10 -27.70
N GLU A 3 -26.24 47.55 -28.69
CA GLU A 3 -25.14 46.81 -29.30
C GLU A 3 -23.99 46.57 -28.33
N GLN A 4 -23.66 47.55 -27.52
CA GLN A 4 -22.61 47.41 -26.48
C GLN A 4 -23.01 46.44 -25.42
N SER A 5 -24.31 46.42 -25.03
CA SER A 5 -24.83 45.46 -24.06
C SER A 5 -24.78 44.03 -24.58
N ILE A 6 -25.10 43.86 -25.87
CA ILE A 6 -25.05 42.56 -26.55
C ILE A 6 -23.61 42.05 -26.65
N GLU A 7 -22.68 42.94 -27.02
CA GLU A 7 -21.26 42.59 -27.12
C GLU A 7 -20.70 42.21 -25.75
N LEU A 8 -21.11 42.94 -24.71
CA LEU A 8 -20.69 42.60 -23.34
C LEU A 8 -21.21 41.24 -22.89
N LEU A 9 -22.51 40.95 -23.22
CA LEU A 9 -23.10 39.65 -22.94
C LEU A 9 -22.40 38.51 -23.69
N LEU A 10 -22.11 38.71 -24.98
CA LEU A 10 -21.38 37.74 -25.77
C LEU A 10 -19.99 37.46 -25.20
N GLY A 11 -19.29 38.51 -24.76
CA GLY A 11 -18.00 38.36 -24.12
C GLY A 11 -18.09 37.55 -22.80
N ARG A 12 -19.13 37.77 -22.01
CA ARG A 12 -19.37 37.00 -20.80
C ARG A 12 -19.69 35.53 -21.10
N ILE A 13 -20.50 35.29 -22.14
CA ILE A 13 -20.82 33.92 -22.56
C ILE A 13 -19.57 33.19 -23.01
N GLU A 14 -18.70 33.83 -23.81
CA GLU A 14 -17.44 33.24 -24.24
C GLU A 14 -16.54 32.92 -23.06
N THR A 15 -16.45 33.80 -22.08
CA THR A 15 -15.68 33.55 -20.86
C THR A 15 -16.24 32.36 -20.09
N MET A 16 -17.56 32.26 -20.00
CA MET A 16 -18.20 31.12 -19.35
C MET A 16 -17.94 29.81 -20.08
N ILE A 17 -18.00 29.84 -21.40
CA ILE A 17 -17.71 28.66 -22.24
C ILE A 17 -16.26 28.19 -22.02
N ASP A 18 -15.32 29.13 -22.02
CA ASP A 18 -13.92 28.82 -21.76
C ASP A 18 -13.71 28.23 -20.36
N LEU A 19 -14.40 28.80 -19.37
CA LEU A 19 -14.34 28.27 -18.00
C LEU A 19 -14.92 26.86 -17.90
N ILE A 20 -16.07 26.63 -18.55
CA ILE A 20 -16.69 25.30 -18.58
C ILE A 20 -15.76 24.30 -19.23
N GLN A 21 -15.14 24.67 -20.35
CA GLN A 21 -14.20 23.78 -21.05
C GLN A 21 -13.00 23.44 -20.15
N ARG A 22 -12.45 24.45 -19.48
CA ARG A 22 -11.33 24.25 -18.53
C ARG A 22 -11.73 23.34 -17.38
N LEU A 23 -12.92 23.55 -16.82
CA LEU A 23 -13.43 22.69 -15.74
C LEU A 23 -13.65 21.25 -16.20
N LYS A 24 -14.13 21.06 -17.42
CA LYS A 24 -14.27 19.71 -18.00
C LYS A 24 -12.92 19.01 -18.12
N ASP A 25 -11.93 19.74 -18.62
CA ASP A 25 -10.57 19.20 -18.78
C ASP A 25 -9.95 18.86 -17.44
N GLU A 26 -10.08 19.74 -16.45
CA GLU A 26 -9.59 19.49 -15.09
C GLU A 26 -10.32 18.30 -14.46
N ASN A 27 -11.61 18.18 -14.67
CA ASN A 27 -12.42 17.09 -14.17
C ASN A 27 -11.97 15.75 -14.75
N ALA A 28 -11.73 15.72 -16.06
CA ALA A 28 -11.21 14.52 -16.71
C ALA A 28 -9.83 14.13 -16.18
N GLU A 29 -8.96 15.10 -15.97
CA GLU A 29 -7.63 14.89 -15.41
C GLU A 29 -7.71 14.35 -13.98
N LEU A 30 -8.55 14.95 -13.14
CA LEU A 30 -8.76 14.51 -11.76
C LEU A 30 -9.32 13.10 -11.69
N ARG A 31 -10.24 12.75 -12.58
CA ARG A 31 -10.77 11.38 -12.65
C ARG A 31 -9.67 10.38 -13.00
N GLY A 32 -8.80 10.74 -13.94
CA GLY A 32 -7.66 9.91 -14.29
C GLY A 32 -6.70 9.73 -13.13
N GLN A 33 -6.41 10.81 -12.41
CA GLN A 33 -5.57 10.76 -11.21
C GLN A 33 -6.21 9.90 -10.12
N ASN A 34 -7.53 10.04 -9.91
CA ASN A 34 -8.25 9.24 -8.92
C ASN A 34 -8.19 7.75 -9.24
N GLN A 35 -8.39 7.37 -10.50
CA GLN A 35 -8.29 5.97 -10.93
C GLN A 35 -6.88 5.43 -10.70
N ASN A 36 -5.88 6.23 -11.01
CA ASN A 36 -4.48 5.85 -10.79
C ASN A 36 -4.18 5.67 -9.30
N LEU A 37 -4.66 6.59 -8.46
CA LEU A 37 -4.49 6.50 -7.00
C LEU A 37 -5.22 5.29 -6.43
N GLU A 38 -6.42 4.99 -6.90
CA GLU A 38 -7.15 3.78 -6.49
C GLU A 38 -6.38 2.51 -6.81
N SER A 39 -5.79 2.45 -8.01
CA SER A 39 -4.95 1.32 -8.42
C SER A 39 -3.72 1.19 -7.53
N GLN A 40 -3.08 2.31 -7.20
CA GLN A 40 -1.92 2.33 -6.30
C GLN A 40 -2.28 1.87 -4.89
N VAL A 41 -3.42 2.32 -4.39
CA VAL A 41 -3.92 1.91 -3.07
C VAL A 41 -4.17 0.39 -3.04
N GLN A 42 -4.81 -0.15 -4.06
CA GLN A 42 -5.06 -1.59 -4.16
C GLN A 42 -3.76 -2.39 -4.18
N GLU A 43 -2.78 -1.92 -4.94
CA GLU A 43 -1.47 -2.57 -5.01
C GLU A 43 -0.73 -2.52 -3.67
N LEU A 44 -0.77 -1.38 -2.99
CA LEU A 44 -0.18 -1.24 -1.66
C LEU A 44 -0.85 -2.15 -0.63
N GLN A 45 -2.17 -2.28 -0.68
CA GLN A 45 -2.91 -3.20 0.19
C GLN A 45 -2.50 -4.65 -0.06
N ARG A 46 -2.35 -5.04 -1.33
CA ARG A 46 -1.91 -6.38 -1.69
C ARG A 46 -0.51 -6.67 -1.16
N VAL A 47 0.40 -5.73 -1.32
CA VAL A 47 1.78 -5.86 -0.84
C VAL A 47 1.81 -5.93 0.69
N GLN A 48 0.99 -5.13 1.35
CA GLN A 48 0.88 -5.15 2.81
C GLN A 48 0.37 -6.49 3.32
N GLU A 49 -0.66 -7.04 2.71
CA GLU A 49 -1.21 -8.35 3.06
C GLU A 49 -0.16 -9.45 2.89
N GLN A 50 0.57 -9.44 1.78
CA GLN A 50 1.68 -10.36 1.55
C GLN A 50 2.76 -10.23 2.60
N SER A 51 3.10 -9.01 2.97
CA SER A 51 4.12 -8.72 3.98
C SER A 51 3.71 -9.26 5.35
N VAL A 52 2.45 -9.08 5.74
CA VAL A 52 1.92 -9.61 6.99
C VAL A 52 1.95 -11.14 6.99
N THR A 53 1.53 -11.77 5.89
CA THR A 53 1.55 -13.23 5.76
C THR A 53 2.98 -13.77 5.86
N SER A 54 3.93 -13.15 5.16
CA SER A 54 5.34 -13.54 5.21
C SER A 54 5.93 -13.39 6.61
N LYS A 55 5.59 -12.32 7.30
CA LYS A 55 6.03 -12.09 8.67
C LYS A 55 5.51 -13.18 9.62
N ASP A 56 4.24 -13.53 9.49
CA ASP A 56 3.62 -14.58 10.31
C ASP A 56 4.29 -15.93 10.06
N GLU A 57 4.57 -16.25 8.80
CA GLU A 57 5.28 -17.48 8.43
C GLU A 57 6.68 -17.54 9.03
N LEU A 58 7.41 -16.43 8.96
CA LEU A 58 8.76 -16.32 9.53
C LEU A 58 8.73 -16.45 11.04
N GLU A 59 7.75 -15.87 11.72
CA GLU A 59 7.60 -16.00 13.18
C GLU A 59 7.35 -17.46 13.56
N LYS A 60 6.51 -18.17 12.81
CA LYS A 60 6.26 -19.60 13.04
C LYS A 60 7.51 -20.45 12.82
N GLU A 61 8.25 -20.18 11.75
CA GLU A 61 9.50 -20.87 11.46
C GLU A 61 10.54 -20.63 12.55
N ASN A 62 10.67 -19.37 12.99
CA ASN A 62 11.59 -19.00 14.06
C ASN A 62 11.24 -19.72 15.36
N GLN A 63 9.97 -19.79 15.69
CA GLN A 63 9.51 -20.48 16.88
C GLN A 63 9.80 -21.97 16.81
N ALA A 64 9.55 -22.59 15.67
CA ALA A 64 9.84 -24.00 15.44
C ALA A 64 11.35 -24.31 15.56
N LEU A 65 12.19 -23.41 15.01
CA LEU A 65 13.64 -23.55 15.09
C LEU A 65 14.14 -23.40 16.52
N ARG A 66 13.58 -22.48 17.31
CA ARG A 66 13.92 -22.33 18.72
C ARG A 66 13.58 -23.58 19.52
N VAL A 67 12.42 -24.16 19.28
CA VAL A 67 12.02 -25.42 19.93
C VAL A 67 13.01 -26.53 19.61
N LYS A 68 13.42 -26.65 18.34
CA LYS A 68 14.44 -27.63 17.93
C LYS A 68 15.78 -27.39 18.60
N GLN A 69 16.22 -26.13 18.67
CA GLN A 69 17.47 -25.77 19.33
C GLN A 69 17.46 -26.14 20.81
N ASP A 70 16.36 -25.83 21.50
CA ASP A 70 16.19 -26.19 22.91
C ASP A 70 16.20 -27.70 23.12
N ASP A 71 15.56 -28.46 22.25
CA ASP A 71 15.55 -29.92 22.30
C ASP A 71 16.97 -30.49 22.10
N ILE A 72 17.69 -30.00 21.10
CA ILE A 72 19.06 -30.44 20.82
C ILE A 72 19.97 -30.10 22.00
N LYS A 73 19.83 -28.90 22.55
CA LYS A 73 20.63 -28.48 23.71
C LYS A 73 20.36 -29.38 24.91
N ALA A 74 19.12 -29.71 25.21
CA ALA A 74 18.75 -30.60 26.28
C ALA A 74 19.33 -32.00 26.09
N ARG A 75 19.34 -32.51 24.85
CA ARG A 75 19.95 -33.83 24.55
C ARG A 75 21.45 -33.81 24.73
N ILE A 76 22.11 -32.74 24.31
CA ILE A 76 23.55 -32.57 24.51
C ILE A 76 23.87 -32.53 26.00
N ASP A 77 23.13 -31.76 26.78
CA ASP A 77 23.32 -31.68 28.23
C ASP A 77 23.12 -33.05 28.90
N THR A 78 22.16 -33.82 28.48
CA THR A 78 21.89 -35.18 28.93
C THR A 78 23.09 -36.10 28.63
N MET A 79 23.61 -36.02 27.39
CA MET A 79 24.78 -36.82 26.98
C MET A 79 26.01 -36.49 27.81
N LEU A 80 26.27 -35.20 28.03
CA LEU A 80 27.40 -34.76 28.85
C LEU A 80 27.29 -35.25 30.29
N SER A 81 26.09 -35.19 30.86
CA SER A 81 25.85 -35.73 32.19
C SER A 81 26.11 -37.23 32.28
N ARG A 82 25.74 -37.98 31.28
CA ARG A 82 26.01 -39.42 31.20
C ARG A 82 27.49 -39.73 31.09
N LEU A 83 28.22 -38.93 30.33
CA LEU A 83 29.69 -39.06 30.23
C LEU A 83 30.36 -38.80 31.57
N ASP A 84 29.93 -37.78 32.33
CA ASP A 84 30.44 -37.47 33.63
C ASP A 84 30.27 -38.61 34.65
N VAL A 85 29.15 -39.34 34.53
CA VAL A 85 28.86 -40.48 35.41
C VAL A 85 29.79 -41.67 35.11
N ILE A 86 30.26 -41.80 33.85
CA ILE A 86 31.13 -42.87 33.43
C ILE A 86 32.58 -42.66 33.91
N GLU A 87 32.98 -41.41 34.00
CA GLU A 87 34.31 -41.06 34.53
C GLU A 87 34.37 -41.25 36.04
#